data_5bf2d79681fb51eb0f2846f2d8fc551f
#
_entry.id   5bf2d79681fb51eb0f2846f2d8fc551f
#
_cell.length_a   1.000
_cell.length_b   1.000
_cell.length_c   1.000
_cell.angle_alpha   90.00
_cell.angle_beta   90.00
_cell.angle_gamma   90.00
#
_symmetry.space_group_name_H-M   'P 1'
#
loop_
_entity.id
_entity.type
_entity.pdbx_description
1 polymer ?
#
loop_
_entity_poly.entity_id
_entity_poly.type
_entity_poly.pdbx_seq_one_letter_code
_entity_poly.pdbx_strand_id
1 'polypeptide(L)'
;MHPDVVRFIVNFEEEAVRKGLYRKKLGKYEVLFLELVIGPVLNYDFEGLAAEFPLKDFKGGDRFVDFIYIKNGMRFVFEIDGFTTHARDISPGEFDDHLFRQNELILSGWFLLRFSANQVERRAEQCQKQIFHAIGHWWSLSHSTNNQGAHSWAERKKRIAQLALRNGGIIHTKDVEIEFGLSHRTALNWLNRAIQENLVIPIKPNQRVIGYRLFGYEASGILSQ
;
A
#
# COMPACT_ATOMS: atom_id res chain seq x y z
N MET A 1 -7.88 20.79 18.05
CA MET A 1 -7.20 20.11 16.93
C MET A 1 -5.73 20.49 16.96
N HIS A 2 -4.83 19.51 16.88
CA HIS A 2 -3.38 19.75 16.90
C HIS A 2 -2.94 20.55 15.65
N PRO A 3 -1.99 21.51 15.77
CA PRO A 3 -1.56 22.34 14.63
C PRO A 3 -1.08 21.55 13.41
N ASP A 4 -0.37 20.44 13.63
CA ASP A 4 0.13 19.59 12.55
C ASP A 4 -0.99 18.83 11.84
N VAL A 5 -2.07 18.48 12.54
CA VAL A 5 -3.28 17.89 11.92
C VAL A 5 -3.94 18.93 11.01
N VAL A 6 -4.07 20.17 11.48
CA VAL A 6 -4.62 21.27 10.65
C VAL A 6 -3.77 21.44 9.39
N ARG A 7 -2.45 21.46 9.53
CA ARG A 7 -1.51 21.60 8.40
C ARG A 7 -1.66 20.44 7.41
N PHE A 8 -1.74 19.20 7.91
CA PHE A 8 -1.92 18.03 7.06
C PHE A 8 -3.23 18.13 6.24
N ILE A 9 -4.34 18.52 6.88
CA ILE A 9 -5.64 18.66 6.22
C ILE A 9 -5.58 19.74 5.14
N VAL A 10 -5.03 20.92 5.45
CA VAL A 10 -4.90 22.03 4.50
C VAL A 10 -4.07 21.61 3.28
N ASN A 11 -2.92 20.98 3.51
CA ASN A 11 -2.06 20.49 2.42
C ASN A 11 -2.79 19.46 1.55
N PHE A 12 -3.53 18.53 2.16
CA PHE A 12 -4.33 17.56 1.43
C PHE A 12 -5.40 18.24 0.56
N GLU A 13 -6.16 19.17 1.11
CA GLU A 13 -7.23 19.87 0.40
C GLU A 13 -6.70 20.70 -0.78
N GLU A 14 -5.58 21.42 -0.60
CA GLU A 14 -4.91 22.16 -1.66
C GLU A 14 -4.39 21.25 -2.77
N GLU A 15 -3.78 20.13 -2.39
CA GLU A 15 -3.28 19.15 -3.36
C GLU A 15 -4.42 18.47 -4.11
N ALA A 16 -5.50 18.12 -3.43
CA ALA A 16 -6.70 17.51 -4.02
C ALA A 16 -7.37 18.44 -5.05
N VAL A 17 -7.42 19.73 -4.76
CA VAL A 17 -7.93 20.74 -5.71
C VAL A 17 -6.98 20.85 -6.92
N ARG A 18 -5.67 20.95 -6.68
CA ARG A 18 -4.67 21.09 -7.74
C ARG A 18 -4.65 19.88 -8.69
N LYS A 19 -4.81 18.67 -8.15
CA LYS A 19 -4.84 17.41 -8.92
C LYS A 19 -6.22 17.08 -9.50
N GLY A 20 -7.25 17.84 -9.18
CA GLY A 20 -8.62 17.59 -9.62
C GLY A 20 -9.21 16.29 -9.07
N LEU A 21 -8.82 15.88 -7.86
CA LEU A 21 -9.32 14.68 -7.25
C LEU A 21 -10.82 14.76 -7.01
N TYR A 22 -11.51 13.61 -7.09
CA TYR A 22 -12.95 13.54 -6.84
C TYR A 22 -13.28 13.98 -5.40
N ARG A 23 -12.53 13.45 -4.42
CA ARG A 23 -12.69 13.78 -3.00
C ARG A 23 -11.71 14.88 -2.61
N LYS A 24 -12.23 16.03 -2.22
CA LYS A 24 -11.43 17.23 -1.92
C LYS A 24 -11.32 17.52 -0.43
N LYS A 25 -12.06 16.79 0.41
CA LYS A 25 -12.09 16.99 1.86
C LYS A 25 -12.10 15.65 2.58
N LEU A 26 -11.42 15.60 3.70
CA LEU A 26 -11.49 14.45 4.61
C LEU A 26 -12.84 14.44 5.33
N GLY A 27 -13.37 13.25 5.57
CA GLY A 27 -14.56 13.05 6.36
C GLY A 27 -14.31 13.22 7.86
N LYS A 28 -15.39 13.36 8.64
CA LYS A 28 -15.34 13.54 10.10
C LYS A 28 -14.44 12.50 10.78
N TYR A 29 -14.59 11.23 10.44
CA TYR A 29 -13.89 10.13 11.11
C TYR A 29 -12.44 9.99 10.70
N GLU A 30 -12.10 10.41 9.49
CA GLU A 30 -10.70 10.51 9.03
C GLU A 30 -9.97 11.64 9.77
N VAL A 31 -10.64 12.79 9.97
CA VAL A 31 -10.09 13.89 10.79
C VAL A 31 -9.92 13.44 12.25
N LEU A 32 -10.89 12.72 12.83
CA LEU A 32 -10.76 12.16 14.18
C LEU A 32 -9.63 11.11 14.25
N PHE A 33 -9.44 10.30 13.22
CA PHE A 33 -8.34 9.34 13.17
C PHE A 33 -6.98 10.05 13.17
N LEU A 34 -6.83 11.12 12.40
CA LEU A 34 -5.61 11.95 12.42
C LEU A 34 -5.36 12.55 13.82
N GLU A 35 -6.38 13.09 14.45
CA GLU A 35 -6.26 13.79 15.74
C GLU A 35 -6.04 12.83 16.91
N LEU A 36 -6.85 11.76 16.99
CA LEU A 36 -6.96 10.92 18.17
C LEU A 36 -6.20 9.60 18.07
N VAL A 37 -5.88 9.14 16.87
CA VAL A 37 -5.29 7.80 16.70
C VAL A 37 -3.89 7.89 16.14
N ILE A 38 -3.74 8.24 14.85
CA ILE A 38 -2.43 8.16 14.19
C ILE A 38 -1.50 9.32 14.58
N GLY A 39 -2.05 10.51 14.86
CA GLY A 39 -1.26 11.66 15.32
C GLY A 39 -0.46 11.36 16.58
N PRO A 40 -1.11 10.93 17.69
CA PRO A 40 -0.39 10.53 18.90
C PRO A 40 0.63 9.40 18.67
N VAL A 41 0.31 8.42 17.83
CA VAL A 41 1.21 7.29 17.51
C VAL A 41 2.49 7.77 16.80
N LEU A 42 2.36 8.74 15.89
CA LEU A 42 3.47 9.30 15.12
C LEU A 42 4.08 10.55 15.76
N ASN A 43 3.68 10.93 16.98
CA ASN A 43 4.02 12.21 17.61
C ASN A 43 3.73 13.41 16.68
N TYR A 44 2.64 13.31 15.92
CA TYR A 44 2.20 14.30 14.92
C TYR A 44 3.21 14.58 13.80
N ASP A 45 4.21 13.71 13.62
CA ASP A 45 5.06 13.71 12.43
C ASP A 45 4.41 12.89 11.31
N PHE A 46 3.74 13.58 10.41
CA PHE A 46 3.01 12.95 9.30
C PHE A 46 3.87 12.70 8.06
N GLU A 47 5.21 12.76 8.18
CA GLU A 47 6.09 12.37 7.07
C GLU A 47 5.83 10.90 6.68
N GLY A 48 5.53 10.68 5.41
CA GLY A 48 5.20 9.34 4.88
C GLY A 48 3.73 8.95 5.01
N LEU A 49 2.88 9.77 5.67
CA LEU A 49 1.44 9.59 5.70
C LEU A 49 0.80 10.30 4.51
N ALA A 50 -0.12 9.63 3.81
CA ALA A 50 -0.94 10.23 2.78
C ALA A 50 -2.39 9.76 2.91
N ALA A 51 -3.34 10.64 2.60
CA ALA A 51 -4.77 10.35 2.64
C ALA A 51 -5.34 10.15 1.23
N GLU A 52 -6.46 9.44 1.12
CA GLU A 52 -7.17 9.17 -0.15
C GLU A 52 -6.21 8.69 -1.24
N PHE A 53 -5.39 7.73 -0.89
CA PHE A 53 -4.31 7.30 -1.76
C PHE A 53 -4.78 6.30 -2.81
N PRO A 54 -4.54 6.55 -4.11
CA PRO A 54 -4.91 5.63 -5.17
C PRO A 54 -3.98 4.41 -5.18
N LEU A 55 -4.58 3.23 -5.20
CA LEU A 55 -3.91 1.96 -5.41
C LEU A 55 -4.53 1.26 -6.62
N LYS A 56 -3.72 0.53 -7.38
CA LYS A 56 -4.22 -0.30 -8.47
C LYS A 56 -4.66 -1.65 -7.91
N ASP A 57 -5.87 -2.08 -8.28
CA ASP A 57 -6.29 -3.45 -8.07
C ASP A 57 -5.62 -4.40 -9.09
N PHE A 58 -5.76 -5.71 -8.91
CA PHE A 58 -5.15 -6.68 -9.81
C PHE A 58 -5.74 -6.67 -11.23
N LYS A 59 -6.87 -5.99 -11.43
CA LYS A 59 -7.48 -5.78 -12.75
C LYS A 59 -7.01 -4.46 -13.39
N GLY A 60 -6.17 -3.67 -12.70
CA GLY A 60 -5.66 -2.38 -13.15
C GLY A 60 -6.60 -1.21 -12.87
N GLY A 61 -7.71 -1.42 -12.15
CA GLY A 61 -8.63 -0.38 -11.72
C GLY A 61 -8.06 0.47 -10.59
N ASP A 62 -8.46 1.75 -10.54
CA ASP A 62 -8.12 2.61 -9.42
C ASP A 62 -9.02 2.33 -8.21
N ARG A 63 -8.40 2.08 -7.07
CA ARG A 63 -9.04 1.96 -5.77
C ARG A 63 -8.43 3.00 -4.83
N PHE A 64 -9.23 3.58 -3.98
CA PHE A 64 -8.75 4.55 -2.99
C PHE A 64 -8.79 3.93 -1.60
N VAL A 65 -7.76 4.22 -0.81
CA VAL A 65 -7.68 3.85 0.61
C VAL A 65 -7.64 5.12 1.45
N ASP A 66 -8.24 5.09 2.65
CA ASP A 66 -8.36 6.29 3.47
C ASP A 66 -6.99 6.87 3.82
N PHE A 67 -6.07 6.02 4.29
CA PHE A 67 -4.69 6.43 4.58
C PHE A 67 -3.68 5.35 4.22
N ILE A 68 -2.51 5.80 3.77
CA ILE A 68 -1.29 4.98 3.74
C ILE A 68 -0.22 5.61 4.62
N TYR A 69 0.67 4.77 5.16
CA TYR A 69 1.89 5.22 5.82
C TYR A 69 3.09 4.44 5.27
N ILE A 70 4.01 5.17 4.65
CA ILE A 70 5.24 4.62 4.07
C ILE A 70 6.43 5.36 4.66
N LYS A 71 7.14 4.72 5.58
CA LYS A 71 8.36 5.28 6.19
C LYS A 71 9.28 4.11 6.60
N ASN A 72 10.58 4.23 6.32
CA ASN A 72 11.59 3.23 6.69
C ASN A 72 11.28 1.80 6.22
N GLY A 73 10.67 1.64 5.05
CA GLY A 73 10.25 0.35 4.50
C GLY A 73 8.92 -0.18 5.07
N MET A 74 8.34 0.46 6.08
CA MET A 74 6.99 0.15 6.55
C MET A 74 5.96 0.53 5.49
N ARG A 75 4.92 -0.28 5.35
CA ARG A 75 3.82 -0.07 4.41
C ARG A 75 2.52 -0.44 5.07
N PHE A 76 1.85 0.56 5.59
CA PHE A 76 0.56 0.40 6.25
C PHE A 76 -0.55 1.03 5.42
N VAL A 77 -1.67 0.37 5.38
CA VAL A 77 -2.96 0.91 4.95
C VAL A 77 -3.86 0.97 6.19
N PHE A 78 -4.49 2.11 6.40
CA PHE A 78 -5.52 2.30 7.42
C PHE A 78 -6.83 2.63 6.73
N GLU A 79 -7.90 1.91 7.09
CA GLU A 79 -9.26 2.12 6.62
C GLU A 79 -10.16 2.45 7.80
N ILE A 80 -11.02 3.45 7.65
CA ILE A 80 -11.97 3.86 8.67
C ILE A 80 -13.40 3.53 8.19
N ASP A 81 -13.92 2.41 8.65
CA ASP A 81 -15.23 1.94 8.25
C ASP A 81 -16.34 2.69 8.98
N GLY A 82 -17.13 3.44 8.23
CA GLY A 82 -18.36 4.02 8.75
C GLY A 82 -19.36 2.92 9.12
N PHE A 83 -19.94 3.03 10.31
CA PHE A 83 -21.12 2.22 10.63
C PHE A 83 -22.32 2.85 9.94
N THR A 84 -22.42 2.63 8.65
CA THR A 84 -23.66 2.91 7.94
C THR A 84 -24.61 1.73 8.20
N THR A 85 -25.88 2.00 8.34
CA THR A 85 -26.99 1.04 8.37
C THR A 85 -26.96 0.04 7.20
N HIS A 86 -26.09 0.26 6.24
CA HIS A 86 -25.79 -0.59 5.09
C HIS A 86 -25.10 -1.91 5.40
N ALA A 87 -24.59 -2.15 6.61
CA ALA A 87 -24.08 -3.48 6.99
C ALA A 87 -25.17 -4.58 6.91
N ARG A 88 -26.45 -4.20 6.81
CA ARG A 88 -27.58 -5.12 6.57
C ARG A 88 -27.95 -5.25 5.09
N ASP A 89 -27.49 -4.33 4.23
CA ASP A 89 -27.97 -4.19 2.85
C ASP A 89 -26.84 -4.35 1.81
N ILE A 90 -25.66 -4.85 2.22
CA ILE A 90 -24.59 -5.19 1.30
C ILE A 90 -25.00 -6.45 0.52
N SER A 91 -25.01 -6.35 -0.79
CA SER A 91 -25.23 -7.51 -1.66
C SER A 91 -24.08 -8.53 -1.54
N PRO A 92 -24.31 -9.83 -1.80
CA PRO A 92 -23.23 -10.81 -1.82
C PRO A 92 -22.05 -10.41 -2.71
N GLY A 93 -22.31 -9.80 -3.88
CA GLY A 93 -21.27 -9.36 -4.80
C GLY A 93 -20.42 -8.20 -4.25
N GLU A 94 -21.03 -7.24 -3.54
CA GLU A 94 -20.30 -6.16 -2.86
C GLU A 94 -19.44 -6.72 -1.70
N PHE A 95 -19.98 -7.68 -0.96
CA PHE A 95 -19.23 -8.37 0.09
C PHE A 95 -18.00 -9.09 -0.48
N ASP A 96 -18.18 -9.83 -1.58
CA ASP A 96 -17.09 -10.50 -2.27
C ASP A 96 -16.03 -9.51 -2.77
N ASP A 97 -16.41 -8.36 -3.36
CA ASP A 97 -15.48 -7.32 -3.79
C ASP A 97 -14.68 -6.75 -2.62
N HIS A 98 -15.31 -6.54 -1.46
CA HIS A 98 -14.62 -6.12 -0.24
C HIS A 98 -13.57 -7.14 0.23
N LEU A 99 -13.88 -8.43 0.18
CA LEU A 99 -12.93 -9.50 0.54
C LEU A 99 -11.78 -9.57 -0.47
N PHE A 100 -12.06 -9.51 -1.77
CA PHE A 100 -11.04 -9.47 -2.81
C PHE A 100 -10.08 -8.29 -2.61
N ARG A 101 -10.62 -7.10 -2.38
CA ARG A 101 -9.82 -5.89 -2.12
C ARG A 101 -8.88 -6.05 -0.92
N GLN A 102 -9.36 -6.62 0.19
CA GLN A 102 -8.53 -6.88 1.36
C GLN A 102 -7.40 -7.87 1.04
N ASN A 103 -7.73 -8.96 0.35
CA ASN A 103 -6.76 -9.97 -0.05
C ASN A 103 -5.68 -9.38 -0.98
N GLU A 104 -6.07 -8.55 -1.94
CA GLU A 104 -5.16 -7.85 -2.85
C GLU A 104 -4.17 -6.94 -2.11
N LEU A 105 -4.65 -6.16 -1.14
CA LEU A 105 -3.78 -5.32 -0.30
C LEU A 105 -2.76 -6.15 0.48
N ILE A 106 -3.22 -7.23 1.13
CA ILE A 106 -2.34 -8.11 1.91
C ILE A 106 -1.31 -8.80 1.00
N LEU A 107 -1.75 -9.36 -0.13
CA LEU A 107 -0.87 -10.02 -1.09
C LEU A 107 0.13 -9.07 -1.74
N SER A 108 -0.24 -7.78 -1.88
CA SER A 108 0.65 -6.72 -2.35
C SER A 108 1.65 -6.23 -1.30
N GLY A 109 1.67 -6.84 -0.11
CA GLY A 109 2.62 -6.55 0.97
C GLY A 109 2.26 -5.34 1.82
N TRP A 110 1.00 -4.93 1.83
CA TRP A 110 0.51 -3.92 2.75
C TRP A 110 0.10 -4.57 4.08
N PHE A 111 0.44 -3.92 5.19
CA PHE A 111 -0.17 -4.19 6.49
C PHE A 111 -1.48 -3.42 6.57
N LEU A 112 -2.59 -4.15 6.41
CA LEU A 112 -3.92 -3.54 6.46
C LEU A 112 -4.46 -3.55 7.90
N LEU A 113 -4.81 -2.38 8.41
CA LEU A 113 -5.53 -2.19 9.67
C LEU A 113 -6.84 -1.44 9.39
N ARG A 114 -7.93 -2.00 9.87
CA ARG A 114 -9.28 -1.42 9.72
C ARG A 114 -9.86 -1.08 11.07
N PHE A 115 -10.44 0.11 11.18
CA PHE A 115 -11.06 0.62 12.38
C PHE A 115 -12.47 1.09 12.07
N SER A 116 -13.43 0.71 12.89
CA SER A 116 -14.76 1.31 12.74
C SER A 116 -14.74 2.77 13.23
N ALA A 117 -15.60 3.60 12.66
CA ALA A 117 -15.82 4.97 13.10
C ALA A 117 -16.08 5.08 14.62
N ASN A 118 -16.83 4.10 15.17
CA ASN A 118 -17.09 4.02 16.61
C ASN A 118 -15.82 3.72 17.43
N GLN A 119 -14.90 2.89 16.91
CA GLN A 119 -13.62 2.64 17.58
C GLN A 119 -12.76 3.91 17.58
N VAL A 120 -12.67 4.61 16.46
CA VAL A 120 -11.93 5.87 16.35
C VAL A 120 -12.47 6.92 17.32
N GLU A 121 -13.80 7.08 17.40
CA GLU A 121 -14.44 8.10 18.23
C GLU A 121 -14.41 7.76 19.73
N ARG A 122 -14.62 6.48 20.11
CA ARG A 122 -14.82 6.09 21.51
C ARG A 122 -13.72 5.25 22.13
N ARG A 123 -12.83 4.70 21.32
CA ARG A 123 -11.79 3.75 21.75
C ARG A 123 -10.44 4.04 21.09
N ALA A 124 -10.13 5.33 20.88
CA ALA A 124 -8.91 5.77 20.19
C ALA A 124 -7.63 5.14 20.78
N GLU A 125 -7.51 5.03 22.10
CA GLU A 125 -6.35 4.39 22.74
C GLU A 125 -6.19 2.91 22.36
N GLN A 126 -7.29 2.19 22.14
CA GLN A 126 -7.21 0.79 21.68
C GLN A 126 -6.70 0.73 20.24
N CYS A 127 -7.14 1.66 19.39
CA CYS A 127 -6.65 1.78 18.02
C CYS A 127 -5.15 2.12 18.01
N GLN A 128 -4.71 3.08 18.84
CA GLN A 128 -3.29 3.42 19.02
C GLN A 128 -2.46 2.19 19.40
N LYS A 129 -2.91 1.42 20.40
CA LYS A 129 -2.21 0.19 20.84
C LYS A 129 -2.09 -0.84 19.70
N GLN A 130 -3.13 -1.01 18.88
CA GLN A 130 -3.07 -1.92 17.73
C GLN A 130 -2.04 -1.45 16.70
N ILE A 131 -1.97 -0.15 16.41
CA ILE A 131 -0.99 0.40 15.48
C ILE A 131 0.43 0.24 16.06
N PHE A 132 0.65 0.52 17.34
CA PHE A 132 1.95 0.29 18.00
C PHE A 132 2.37 -1.18 17.93
N HIS A 133 1.45 -2.12 18.16
CA HIS A 133 1.73 -3.55 18.04
C HIS A 133 2.09 -3.93 16.58
N ALA A 134 1.37 -3.38 15.60
CA ALA A 134 1.65 -3.65 14.19
C ALA A 134 3.02 -3.10 13.76
N ILE A 135 3.37 -1.90 14.21
CA ILE A 135 4.71 -1.31 13.99
C ILE A 135 5.78 -2.18 14.66
N GLY A 136 5.58 -2.57 15.93
CA GLY A 136 6.51 -3.45 16.64
C GLY A 136 6.67 -4.82 15.98
N HIS A 137 5.59 -5.40 15.50
CA HIS A 137 5.61 -6.65 14.75
C HIS A 137 6.41 -6.51 13.45
N TRP A 138 6.18 -5.44 12.69
CA TRP A 138 6.96 -5.14 11.48
C TRP A 138 8.45 -4.99 11.80
N TRP A 139 8.81 -4.23 12.86
CA TRP A 139 10.19 -4.08 13.31
C TRP A 139 10.83 -5.42 13.67
N SER A 140 10.10 -6.28 14.39
CA SER A 140 10.57 -7.62 14.75
C SER A 140 10.87 -8.46 13.51
N LEU A 141 9.97 -8.46 12.51
CA LEU A 141 10.19 -9.16 11.25
C LEU A 141 11.37 -8.59 10.46
N SER A 142 11.51 -7.26 10.42
CA SER A 142 12.57 -6.59 9.66
C SER A 142 13.94 -6.77 10.29
N HIS A 143 14.04 -6.86 11.62
CA HIS A 143 15.31 -6.97 12.35
C HIS A 143 15.71 -8.42 12.64
N SER A 144 14.78 -9.37 12.67
CA SER A 144 15.12 -10.79 12.77
C SER A 144 15.91 -11.29 11.53
N THR A 145 15.78 -10.59 10.40
CA THR A 145 16.55 -10.84 9.18
C THR A 145 17.91 -10.11 9.15
N ASN A 146 18.14 -9.15 10.06
CA ASN A 146 19.38 -8.33 10.08
C ASN A 146 20.60 -8.99 10.75
N ASN A 147 20.47 -10.19 11.31
CA ASN A 147 21.61 -10.89 11.92
C ASN A 147 22.47 -11.71 10.91
N GLN A 148 22.15 -11.65 9.62
CA GLN A 148 23.06 -12.16 8.58
C GLN A 148 23.13 -11.11 7.46
N GLY A 149 24.28 -10.54 7.28
CA GLY A 149 24.57 -9.48 6.31
C GLY A 149 23.97 -9.72 4.93
N ALA A 150 23.43 -8.65 4.34
CA ALA A 150 22.78 -8.54 3.03
C ALA A 150 21.51 -9.41 2.90
N HIS A 151 20.36 -8.74 2.76
CA HIS A 151 19.07 -9.36 2.43
C HIS A 151 19.24 -10.59 1.55
N SER A 152 18.84 -11.76 2.05
CA SER A 152 18.97 -13.01 1.28
C SER A 152 18.27 -12.84 -0.06
N TRP A 153 18.74 -13.53 -1.09
CA TRP A 153 18.08 -13.47 -2.40
C TRP A 153 16.59 -13.88 -2.32
N ALA A 154 16.24 -14.77 -1.40
CA ALA A 154 14.86 -15.15 -1.12
C ALA A 154 13.98 -13.95 -0.70
N GLU A 155 14.51 -13.09 0.17
CA GLU A 155 13.82 -11.89 0.62
C GLU A 155 13.68 -10.85 -0.52
N ARG A 156 14.74 -10.67 -1.32
CA ARG A 156 14.69 -9.80 -2.51
C ARG A 156 13.65 -10.28 -3.51
N LYS A 157 13.57 -11.59 -3.76
CA LYS A 157 12.55 -12.19 -4.63
C LYS A 157 11.14 -11.87 -4.15
N LYS A 158 10.87 -12.10 -2.87
CA LYS A 158 9.57 -11.80 -2.25
C LYS A 158 9.18 -10.33 -2.46
N ARG A 159 10.09 -9.40 -2.21
CA ARG A 159 9.86 -7.97 -2.39
C ARG A 159 9.66 -7.58 -3.85
N ILE A 160 10.41 -8.18 -4.79
CA ILE A 160 10.22 -7.97 -6.24
C ILE A 160 8.83 -8.47 -6.66
N ALA A 161 8.40 -9.65 -6.20
CA ALA A 161 7.07 -10.18 -6.47
C ALA A 161 5.96 -9.25 -5.93
N GLN A 162 6.11 -8.78 -4.69
CA GLN A 162 5.18 -7.82 -4.08
C GLN A 162 5.12 -6.49 -4.85
N LEU A 163 6.27 -5.98 -5.30
CA LEU A 163 6.33 -4.79 -6.15
C LEU A 163 5.59 -5.00 -7.46
N ALA A 164 5.79 -6.15 -8.10
CA ALA A 164 5.07 -6.51 -9.33
C ALA A 164 3.55 -6.58 -9.09
N LEU A 165 3.11 -7.26 -8.04
CA LEU A 165 1.67 -7.35 -7.69
C LEU A 165 1.05 -5.96 -7.48
N ARG A 166 1.74 -5.06 -6.76
CA ARG A 166 1.27 -3.67 -6.56
C ARG A 166 1.14 -2.88 -7.85
N ASN A 167 1.96 -3.19 -8.84
CA ASN A 167 1.96 -2.53 -10.13
C ASN A 167 1.14 -3.29 -11.19
N GLY A 168 0.14 -4.08 -10.77
CA GLY A 168 -0.71 -4.82 -11.70
C GLY A 168 0.01 -5.93 -12.47
N GLY A 169 0.98 -6.58 -11.81
CA GLY A 169 1.74 -7.71 -12.37
C GLY A 169 2.93 -7.31 -13.25
N ILE A 170 3.15 -6.01 -13.50
CA ILE A 170 4.23 -5.50 -14.37
C ILE A 170 5.12 -4.56 -13.59
N ILE A 171 6.45 -4.75 -13.73
CA ILE A 171 7.46 -3.83 -13.17
C ILE A 171 8.46 -3.41 -14.23
N HIS A 172 9.06 -2.25 -14.01
CA HIS A 172 10.16 -1.74 -14.81
C HIS A 172 11.45 -1.70 -14.00
N THR A 173 12.59 -1.62 -14.67
CA THR A 173 13.88 -1.50 -13.96
C THR A 173 13.88 -0.33 -12.99
N LYS A 174 13.27 0.79 -13.38
CA LYS A 174 13.18 2.00 -12.57
C LYS A 174 12.38 1.80 -11.27
N ASP A 175 11.35 0.96 -11.29
CA ASP A 175 10.56 0.65 -10.10
C ASP A 175 11.43 -0.09 -9.07
N VAL A 176 12.29 -0.99 -9.55
CA VAL A 176 13.24 -1.72 -8.70
C VAL A 176 14.34 -0.80 -8.17
N GLU A 177 14.85 0.13 -9.00
CA GLU A 177 15.81 1.15 -8.56
C GLU A 177 15.27 1.97 -7.40
N ILE A 178 14.04 2.48 -7.55
CA ILE A 178 13.38 3.34 -6.55
C ILE A 178 13.05 2.55 -5.28
N GLU A 179 12.44 1.38 -5.44
CA GLU A 179 11.99 0.54 -4.31
C GLU A 179 13.14 0.11 -3.40
N PHE A 180 14.31 -0.18 -3.99
CA PHE A 180 15.46 -0.75 -3.27
C PHE A 180 16.63 0.22 -3.12
N GLY A 181 16.54 1.44 -3.65
CA GLY A 181 17.64 2.40 -3.64
C GLY A 181 18.88 1.92 -4.43
N LEU A 182 18.69 1.28 -5.58
CA LEU A 182 19.74 0.64 -6.34
C LEU A 182 20.17 1.46 -7.57
N SER A 183 21.42 1.23 -8.00
CA SER A 183 21.85 1.68 -9.33
C SER A 183 21.13 0.87 -10.42
N HIS A 184 20.96 1.48 -11.61
CA HIS A 184 20.39 0.83 -12.78
C HIS A 184 21.01 -0.55 -13.08
N ARG A 185 22.33 -0.63 -13.04
CA ARG A 185 23.07 -1.88 -13.29
C ARG A 185 22.72 -2.96 -12.27
N THR A 186 22.61 -2.60 -11.00
CA THR A 186 22.27 -3.55 -9.93
C THR A 186 20.84 -4.04 -10.06
N ALA A 187 19.90 -3.13 -10.35
CA ALA A 187 18.51 -3.48 -10.60
C ALA A 187 18.34 -4.43 -11.78
N LEU A 188 19.04 -4.19 -12.89
CA LEU A 188 19.08 -5.11 -14.04
C LEU A 188 19.64 -6.49 -13.67
N ASN A 189 20.70 -6.55 -12.90
CA ASN A 189 21.27 -7.82 -12.46
C ASN A 189 20.27 -8.63 -11.61
N TRP A 190 19.52 -7.97 -10.74
CA TRP A 190 18.48 -8.61 -9.94
C TRP A 190 17.32 -9.11 -10.81
N LEU A 191 16.88 -8.32 -11.78
CA LEU A 191 15.83 -8.72 -12.70
C LEU A 191 16.27 -9.89 -13.61
N ASN A 192 17.50 -9.88 -14.09
CA ASN A 192 18.04 -11.00 -14.87
C ASN A 192 18.07 -12.29 -14.05
N ARG A 193 18.48 -12.22 -12.78
CA ARG A 193 18.40 -13.37 -11.88
C ARG A 193 16.96 -13.79 -11.62
N ALA A 194 16.03 -12.86 -11.46
CA ALA A 194 14.60 -13.14 -11.30
C ALA A 194 14.01 -13.86 -12.53
N ILE A 195 14.49 -13.53 -13.75
CA ILE A 195 14.12 -14.24 -14.97
C ILE A 195 14.65 -15.69 -14.93
N GLN A 196 15.92 -15.89 -14.57
CA GLN A 196 16.53 -17.23 -14.48
C GLN A 196 15.81 -18.14 -13.50
N GLU A 197 15.23 -17.58 -12.43
CA GLU A 197 14.46 -18.31 -11.42
C GLU A 197 12.94 -18.32 -11.71
N ASN A 198 12.53 -17.96 -12.92
CA ASN A 198 11.11 -17.93 -13.34
C ASN A 198 10.20 -17.06 -12.44
N LEU A 199 10.73 -16.03 -11.80
CA LEU A 199 9.93 -15.10 -11.03
C LEU A 199 9.21 -14.08 -11.93
N VAL A 200 9.91 -13.60 -12.96
CA VAL A 200 9.38 -12.63 -13.93
C VAL A 200 9.73 -13.03 -15.36
N ILE A 201 8.90 -12.59 -16.31
CA ILE A 201 9.09 -12.77 -17.74
C ILE A 201 9.35 -11.40 -18.39
N PRO A 202 10.41 -11.24 -19.19
CA PRO A 202 10.66 -9.97 -19.87
C PRO A 202 9.64 -9.70 -20.98
N ILE A 203 9.12 -8.49 -21.02
CA ILE A 203 8.22 -8.00 -22.08
C ILE A 203 9.07 -7.37 -23.17
N LYS A 204 9.05 -7.99 -24.38
CA LYS A 204 9.91 -7.61 -25.52
C LYS A 204 9.08 -7.42 -26.81
N PRO A 205 8.40 -6.28 -27.01
CA PRO A 205 7.61 -6.07 -28.23
C PRO A 205 8.47 -6.04 -29.50
N ASN A 206 9.71 -5.53 -29.47
CA ASN A 206 10.61 -5.41 -30.63
C ASN A 206 12.07 -5.70 -30.24
N GLN A 207 12.34 -6.89 -29.68
CA GLN A 207 13.65 -7.32 -29.16
C GLN A 207 14.20 -6.49 -27.99
N ARG A 208 13.63 -5.32 -27.66
CA ARG A 208 14.00 -4.51 -26.52
C ARG A 208 13.11 -4.83 -25.32
N VAL A 209 13.71 -5.08 -24.16
CA VAL A 209 12.96 -5.24 -22.90
C VAL A 209 12.41 -3.87 -22.50
N ILE A 210 11.09 -3.77 -22.38
CA ILE A 210 10.42 -2.55 -21.92
C ILE A 210 9.87 -2.68 -20.49
N GLY A 211 9.77 -3.91 -19.98
CA GLY A 211 9.28 -4.22 -18.63
C GLY A 211 9.38 -5.72 -18.35
N TYR A 212 8.90 -6.11 -17.17
CA TYR A 212 8.92 -7.50 -16.71
C TYR A 212 7.56 -7.82 -16.10
N ARG A 213 6.96 -8.94 -16.51
CA ARG A 213 5.68 -9.44 -15.98
C ARG A 213 5.95 -10.55 -14.98
N LEU A 214 5.24 -10.55 -13.86
CA LEU A 214 5.30 -11.62 -12.88
C LEU A 214 4.88 -12.95 -13.51
N PHE A 215 5.66 -14.02 -13.29
CA PHE A 215 5.34 -15.35 -13.84
C PHE A 215 4.01 -15.86 -13.26
N GLY A 216 3.15 -16.43 -14.12
CA GLY A 216 1.82 -16.90 -13.71
C GLY A 216 0.79 -15.78 -13.48
N TYR A 217 1.16 -14.51 -13.61
CA TYR A 217 0.22 -13.42 -13.58
C TYR A 217 -0.40 -13.20 -14.97
N GLU A 218 -1.61 -13.67 -15.15
CA GLU A 218 -2.42 -13.34 -16.31
C GLU A 218 -3.22 -12.08 -15.99
N ALA A 219 -2.94 -10.98 -16.69
CA ALA A 219 -3.80 -9.81 -16.65
C ALA A 219 -5.18 -10.26 -17.15
N SER A 220 -6.15 -10.33 -16.26
CA SER A 220 -7.53 -10.67 -16.58
C SER A 220 -8.07 -9.61 -17.55
N GLY A 221 -8.00 -9.86 -18.88
CA GLY A 221 -8.64 -8.99 -19.84
C GLY A 221 -7.86 -8.58 -21.09
N ILE A 222 -7.05 -9.46 -21.70
CA ILE A 222 -6.74 -9.37 -23.14
C ILE A 222 -6.67 -10.81 -23.69
N LEU A 223 -7.80 -11.44 -23.74
CA LEU A 223 -8.09 -12.50 -24.71
C LEU A 223 -9.37 -12.09 -25.41
N SER A 224 -9.23 -11.44 -26.54
CA SER A 224 -10.21 -11.58 -27.64
C SER A 224 -9.63 -10.98 -28.91
N GLN A 225 -9.47 -11.87 -29.84
CA GLN A 225 -9.47 -11.78 -31.30
C GLN A 225 -8.13 -11.46 -31.93
#